data_a7c408da7bab75262eadb0ca24870912
#
_entry.id   a7c408da7bab75262eadb0ca24870912
#
_cell.length_a   1.000
_cell.length_b   1.000
_cell.length_c   1.000
_cell.angle_alpha   90.00
_cell.angle_beta   90.00
_cell.angle_gamma   90.00
#
_symmetry.space_group_name_H-M   'P 1'
#
loop_
_entity.id
_entity.type
_entity.pdbx_description
1 polymer ?
#
loop_
_entity_poly.entity_id
_entity_poly.type
_entity_poly.pdbx_seq_one_letter_code
_entity_poly.pdbx_strand_id
1 'polypeptide(L)'
;MLDIAEELHRWCERGRDFAVATVVATHGSAPRPPGAALAVDADGEAIGSVSGGCVEGAVYDLCQEALVSGESVLSSFGYSDEDAFAVGLTCGGVIDILVTPVRSSGGCAEEGSAAGSVVGTLGAALAAAARGETAALARVVAGPAAMVGRALLVRPDGTRTGTLGGHAVLDRTAAEEAVALLDAGRTGTVEIGADGSRCGEPVVLLVESSVPPPRMIVFGAIDFAAALAGVGKFLGYHVTVCDARPVFATAGRFPAADEVVVEWPHRYLDAQELDARTVLCVLTHDAKFDVPLLERALRLPVAYVGAMGSRRTHEDRLDRLRAVGMGERELDRLRSPIGLDLGARTPEETALSIAAEIVASRRGGSGVPLTGAHTPIHHEPRSGPERLGSVA
;
A
#
# COMPACT_ATOMS: atom_id res chain seq x y z
N MET A 1 9.30 -6.30 -0.17
CA MET A 1 10.56 -6.14 0.59
C MET A 1 10.56 -4.85 1.42
N LEU A 2 10.05 -3.76 0.89
CA LEU A 2 9.99 -2.49 1.63
C LEU A 2 8.99 -2.49 2.80
N ASP A 3 8.10 -3.49 2.89
CA ASP A 3 7.20 -3.71 4.02
C ASP A 3 7.88 -4.17 5.32
N ILE A 4 9.12 -4.70 5.23
CA ILE A 4 9.98 -5.10 6.35
C ILE A 4 11.32 -4.33 6.34
N ALA A 5 11.33 -3.13 5.74
CA ALA A 5 12.57 -2.38 5.52
C ALA A 5 13.28 -1.96 6.80
N GLU A 6 12.55 -1.68 7.88
CA GLU A 6 13.12 -1.25 9.15
C GLU A 6 14.01 -2.36 9.76
N GLU A 7 13.53 -3.61 9.76
CA GLU A 7 14.27 -4.75 10.23
C GLU A 7 15.46 -5.07 9.33
N LEU A 8 15.24 -5.08 7.99
CA LEU A 8 16.31 -5.34 7.04
C LEU A 8 17.41 -4.26 7.09
N HIS A 9 17.03 -3.00 7.26
CA HIS A 9 18.00 -1.93 7.42
C HIS A 9 18.86 -2.13 8.68
N ARG A 10 18.23 -2.52 9.81
CA ARG A 10 18.98 -2.88 11.04
C ARG A 10 19.93 -4.06 10.84
N TRP A 11 19.57 -5.04 10.00
CA TRP A 11 20.48 -6.14 9.65
C TRP A 11 21.66 -5.64 8.82
N CYS A 12 21.40 -4.78 7.83
CA CYS A 12 22.46 -4.12 7.06
C CYS A 12 23.43 -3.33 7.95
N GLU A 13 22.93 -2.50 8.88
CA GLU A 13 23.75 -1.73 9.82
C GLU A 13 24.62 -2.61 10.73
N ARG A 14 24.13 -3.80 11.07
CA ARG A 14 24.88 -4.78 11.89
C ARG A 14 25.83 -5.64 11.07
N GLY A 15 25.89 -5.43 9.76
CA GLY A 15 26.74 -6.23 8.88
C GLY A 15 26.30 -7.69 8.75
N ARG A 16 25.01 -8.00 8.94
CA ARG A 16 24.48 -9.36 8.77
C ARG A 16 24.27 -9.68 7.28
N ASP A 17 24.67 -10.87 6.90
CA ASP A 17 24.30 -11.46 5.60
C ASP A 17 22.89 -12.02 5.72
N PHE A 18 22.04 -11.79 4.71
CA PHE A 18 20.68 -12.32 4.66
C PHE A 18 20.24 -12.59 3.21
N ALA A 19 19.20 -13.40 3.04
CA ALA A 19 18.49 -13.53 1.79
C ALA A 19 17.08 -13.00 1.96
N VAL A 20 16.57 -12.28 0.94
CA VAL A 20 15.20 -11.77 0.93
C VAL A 20 14.41 -12.39 -0.22
N ALA A 21 13.35 -13.08 0.13
CA ALA A 21 12.35 -13.63 -0.76
C ALA A 21 11.21 -12.61 -0.93
N THR A 22 10.94 -12.17 -2.15
CA THR A 22 9.91 -11.18 -2.44
C THR A 22 8.89 -11.75 -3.40
N VAL A 23 7.59 -11.63 -3.10
CA VAL A 23 6.52 -11.94 -4.05
C VAL A 23 6.62 -10.95 -5.20
N VAL A 24 6.85 -11.47 -6.43
CA VAL A 24 7.03 -10.63 -7.62
C VAL A 24 5.82 -10.68 -8.55
N ALA A 25 5.07 -11.78 -8.56
CA ALA A 25 3.81 -11.91 -9.29
C ALA A 25 2.83 -12.77 -8.50
N THR A 26 1.54 -12.58 -8.78
CA THR A 26 0.45 -13.38 -8.22
C THR A 26 -0.56 -13.69 -9.31
N HIS A 27 -1.03 -14.94 -9.36
CA HIS A 27 -2.05 -15.39 -10.30
C HIS A 27 -3.19 -16.05 -9.52
N GLY A 28 -4.41 -15.63 -9.77
CA GLY A 28 -5.58 -16.08 -9.02
C GLY A 28 -5.62 -15.52 -7.59
N SER A 29 -6.15 -16.30 -6.65
CA SER A 29 -6.31 -15.87 -5.24
C SER A 29 -5.03 -16.09 -4.46
N ALA A 30 -4.28 -15.03 -4.20
CA ALA A 30 -3.05 -15.07 -3.39
C ALA A 30 -3.22 -14.27 -2.09
N PRO A 31 -2.72 -14.77 -0.93
CA PRO A 31 -2.93 -14.13 0.37
C PRO A 31 -2.09 -12.87 0.58
N ARG A 32 -0.97 -12.74 -0.16
CA ARG A 32 -0.06 -11.60 -0.09
C ARG A 32 0.17 -11.01 -1.48
N PRO A 33 0.13 -9.68 -1.61
CA PRO A 33 0.35 -8.99 -2.88
C PRO A 33 1.83 -8.98 -3.28
N PRO A 34 2.16 -8.66 -4.55
CA PRO A 34 3.52 -8.34 -4.96
C PRO A 34 4.16 -7.29 -4.05
N GLY A 35 5.45 -7.48 -3.72
CA GLY A 35 6.21 -6.67 -2.76
C GLY A 35 6.24 -7.25 -1.34
N ALA A 36 5.31 -8.14 -0.95
CA ALA A 36 5.39 -8.84 0.32
C ALA A 36 6.67 -9.69 0.39
N ALA A 37 7.31 -9.74 1.56
CA ALA A 37 8.61 -10.39 1.68
C ALA A 37 8.77 -11.22 2.96
N LEU A 38 9.62 -12.24 2.86
CA LEU A 38 10.24 -13.01 3.94
C LEU A 38 11.74 -12.81 3.81
N ALA A 39 12.43 -12.56 4.91
CA ALA A 39 13.89 -12.56 4.91
C ALA A 39 14.43 -13.53 5.96
N VAL A 40 15.59 -14.13 5.64
CA VAL A 40 16.29 -15.08 6.52
C VAL A 40 17.75 -14.65 6.59
N ASP A 41 18.28 -14.51 7.79
CA ASP A 41 19.71 -14.21 7.97
C ASP A 41 20.58 -15.48 8.06
N ALA A 42 21.90 -15.28 8.13
CA ALA A 42 22.87 -16.37 8.21
C ALA A 42 22.76 -17.20 9.52
N ASP A 43 22.16 -16.64 10.57
CA ASP A 43 21.93 -17.34 11.84
C ASP A 43 20.59 -18.10 11.86
N GLY A 44 19.78 -17.99 10.79
CA GLY A 44 18.47 -18.61 10.63
C GLY A 44 17.32 -17.83 11.23
N GLU A 45 17.52 -16.56 11.63
CA GLU A 45 16.45 -15.68 12.05
C GLU A 45 15.59 -15.31 10.83
N ALA A 46 14.26 -15.48 10.93
CA ALA A 46 13.32 -15.18 9.85
C ALA A 46 12.38 -14.05 10.24
N ILE A 47 12.14 -13.11 9.31
CA ILE A 47 11.20 -11.98 9.47
C ILE A 47 10.30 -11.85 8.24
N GLY A 48 9.09 -11.33 8.43
CA GLY A 48 8.13 -11.13 7.34
C GLY A 48 7.34 -12.38 6.97
N SER A 49 6.64 -12.33 5.83
CA SER A 49 5.83 -13.44 5.30
C SER A 49 5.49 -13.21 3.84
N VAL A 50 5.44 -14.28 3.04
CA VAL A 50 5.08 -14.27 1.60
C VAL A 50 3.73 -14.91 1.30
N SER A 51 3.22 -15.77 2.19
CA SER A 51 1.98 -16.52 1.93
C SER A 51 1.03 -16.62 3.14
N GLY A 52 1.47 -16.20 4.33
CA GLY A 52 0.71 -16.35 5.56
C GLY A 52 0.73 -17.78 6.13
N GLY A 53 1.76 -18.58 5.83
CA GLY A 53 2.03 -19.89 6.42
C GLY A 53 2.02 -21.08 5.45
N CYS A 54 1.61 -20.87 4.18
CA CYS A 54 1.47 -21.99 3.24
C CYS A 54 2.81 -22.49 2.68
N VAL A 55 3.71 -21.59 2.31
CA VAL A 55 4.99 -21.92 1.62
C VAL A 55 6.22 -21.40 2.36
N GLU A 56 6.06 -20.80 3.54
CA GLU A 56 7.16 -20.19 4.31
C GLU A 56 8.33 -21.14 4.55
N GLY A 57 8.06 -22.42 4.84
CA GLY A 57 9.11 -23.42 5.05
C GLY A 57 9.97 -23.63 3.81
N ALA A 58 9.33 -23.87 2.64
CA ALA A 58 10.05 -24.05 1.39
C ALA A 58 10.81 -22.77 0.96
N VAL A 59 10.23 -21.59 1.21
CA VAL A 59 10.90 -20.32 0.93
C VAL A 59 12.07 -20.06 1.88
N TYR A 60 11.95 -20.48 3.13
CA TYR A 60 13.06 -20.43 4.10
C TYR A 60 14.25 -21.27 3.60
N ASP A 61 14.01 -22.51 3.15
CA ASP A 61 15.06 -23.38 2.62
C ASP A 61 15.73 -22.75 1.38
N LEU A 62 14.95 -22.15 0.46
CA LEU A 62 15.50 -21.43 -0.69
C LEU A 62 16.35 -20.22 -0.27
N CYS A 63 15.97 -19.51 0.79
CA CYS A 63 16.78 -18.40 1.33
C CYS A 63 18.12 -18.91 1.85
N GLN A 64 18.14 -20.04 2.56
CA GLN A 64 19.37 -20.68 3.04
C GLN A 64 20.28 -21.12 1.87
N GLU A 65 19.71 -21.74 0.84
CA GLU A 65 20.44 -22.13 -0.38
C GLU A 65 21.04 -20.91 -1.09
N ALA A 66 20.27 -19.82 -1.22
CA ALA A 66 20.72 -18.57 -1.83
C ALA A 66 21.86 -17.92 -1.04
N LEU A 67 21.83 -17.99 0.30
CA LEU A 67 22.93 -17.53 1.15
C LEU A 67 24.22 -18.33 0.90
N VAL A 68 24.13 -19.63 0.66
CA VAL A 68 25.29 -20.48 0.39
C VAL A 68 25.80 -20.24 -1.04
N SER A 69 24.93 -20.29 -2.04
CA SER A 69 25.30 -20.14 -3.45
C SER A 69 25.72 -18.73 -3.83
N GLY A 70 25.10 -17.72 -3.23
CA GLY A 70 25.24 -16.31 -3.61
C GLY A 70 24.46 -15.94 -4.87
N GLU A 71 23.58 -16.82 -5.37
CA GLU A 71 22.81 -16.60 -6.58
C GLU A 71 21.35 -16.26 -6.25
N SER A 72 20.75 -15.39 -7.07
CA SER A 72 19.31 -15.11 -6.99
C SER A 72 18.52 -16.21 -7.70
N VAL A 73 17.40 -16.62 -7.10
CA VAL A 73 16.52 -17.67 -7.62
C VAL A 73 15.10 -17.18 -7.75
N LEU A 74 14.46 -17.41 -8.90
CA LEU A 74 13.03 -17.20 -9.11
C LEU A 74 12.32 -18.55 -9.01
N SER A 75 11.34 -18.67 -8.11
CA SER A 75 10.57 -19.91 -7.89
C SER A 75 9.08 -19.62 -7.88
N SER A 76 8.30 -20.54 -8.46
CA SER A 76 6.83 -20.48 -8.54
C SER A 76 6.23 -21.47 -7.54
N PHE A 77 5.24 -21.03 -6.77
CA PHE A 77 4.51 -21.84 -5.80
C PHE A 77 3.02 -21.79 -6.12
N GLY A 78 2.41 -22.95 -6.36
CA GLY A 78 0.98 -23.02 -6.71
C GLY A 78 0.44 -24.43 -6.56
N TYR A 79 -0.86 -24.59 -6.77
CA TYR A 79 -1.50 -25.90 -6.83
C TYR A 79 -1.34 -26.40 -8.26
N SER A 80 -0.55 -27.45 -8.48
CA SER A 80 -0.56 -28.22 -9.74
C SER A 80 -1.23 -29.55 -9.49
N ASP A 81 -2.19 -29.93 -10.32
CA ASP A 81 -2.89 -31.23 -10.26
C ASP A 81 -1.95 -32.43 -10.53
N GLU A 82 -0.72 -32.19 -10.95
CA GLU A 82 0.25 -33.23 -11.34
C GLU A 82 1.27 -33.61 -10.28
N ASP A 83 1.45 -32.78 -9.21
CA ASP A 83 2.41 -33.02 -8.13
C ASP A 83 1.74 -33.15 -6.77
N ALA A 84 1.40 -34.36 -6.35
CA ALA A 84 0.81 -34.68 -5.04
C ALA A 84 1.72 -34.33 -3.83
N PHE A 85 2.94 -33.81 -4.07
CA PHE A 85 3.93 -33.37 -3.07
C PHE A 85 4.40 -31.95 -3.23
N ALA A 86 3.84 -31.16 -4.17
CA ALA A 86 4.17 -29.74 -4.30
C ALA A 86 3.57 -28.97 -3.13
N VAL A 87 4.40 -28.17 -2.47
CA VAL A 87 3.94 -27.21 -1.43
C VAL A 87 3.10 -26.17 -2.13
N GLY A 88 1.76 -26.27 -2.04
CA GLY A 88 0.82 -25.42 -2.75
C GLY A 88 0.12 -24.44 -1.82
N LEU A 89 -0.40 -23.35 -2.41
CA LEU A 89 -1.23 -22.39 -1.70
C LEU A 89 -2.64 -22.95 -1.47
N THR A 90 -3.08 -23.02 -0.23
CA THR A 90 -4.43 -23.51 0.13
C THR A 90 -5.57 -22.63 -0.44
N CYS A 91 -5.27 -21.40 -0.89
CA CYS A 91 -6.21 -20.48 -1.56
C CYS A 91 -6.36 -20.74 -3.08
N GLY A 92 -5.61 -21.69 -3.67
CA GLY A 92 -5.70 -22.06 -5.09
C GLY A 92 -5.05 -21.08 -6.06
N GLY A 93 -4.27 -20.10 -5.59
CA GLY A 93 -3.50 -19.19 -6.43
C GLY A 93 -2.07 -19.69 -6.69
N VAL A 94 -1.36 -18.95 -7.54
CA VAL A 94 0.08 -19.13 -7.79
C VAL A 94 0.79 -17.83 -7.41
N ILE A 95 1.95 -17.97 -6.75
CA ILE A 95 2.84 -16.83 -6.45
C ILE A 95 4.23 -17.12 -7.01
N ASP A 96 4.82 -16.10 -7.65
CA ASP A 96 6.20 -16.13 -8.05
C ASP A 96 7.04 -15.37 -7.04
N ILE A 97 8.12 -15.96 -6.56
CA ILE A 97 8.98 -15.43 -5.52
C ILE A 97 10.41 -15.31 -6.04
N LEU A 98 10.96 -14.12 -6.01
CA LEU A 98 12.38 -13.87 -6.27
C LEU A 98 13.15 -13.87 -4.94
N VAL A 99 14.06 -14.80 -4.78
CA VAL A 99 15.01 -14.85 -3.65
C VAL A 99 16.29 -14.15 -4.05
N THR A 100 16.72 -13.15 -3.28
CA THR A 100 17.93 -12.38 -3.55
C THR A 100 18.84 -12.39 -2.31
N PRO A 101 20.05 -12.95 -2.38
CA PRO A 101 21.02 -12.86 -1.29
C PRO A 101 21.64 -11.47 -1.23
N VAL A 102 21.77 -10.95 -0.01
CA VAL A 102 22.40 -9.66 0.32
C VAL A 102 23.55 -9.91 1.27
N ARG A 103 24.78 -9.65 0.80
CA ARG A 103 26.01 -9.84 1.60
C ARG A 103 26.56 -8.51 2.09
N SER A 104 26.84 -8.41 3.36
CA SER A 104 27.35 -7.21 4.02
C SER A 104 28.75 -6.80 3.55
N SER A 105 29.57 -7.76 3.10
CA SER A 105 30.93 -7.50 2.56
C SER A 105 30.95 -6.72 1.25
N GLY A 106 29.77 -6.44 0.65
CA GLY A 106 29.58 -5.60 -0.53
C GLY A 106 29.11 -4.16 -0.24
N GLY A 107 29.06 -3.73 1.03
CA GLY A 107 28.85 -2.33 1.43
C GLY A 107 27.41 -1.85 1.43
N CYS A 108 26.61 -2.22 2.45
CA CYS A 108 25.42 -1.43 2.81
C CYS A 108 25.79 -0.08 3.47
N ALA A 109 27.05 0.15 3.82
CA ALA A 109 27.48 1.24 4.73
C ALA A 109 28.39 2.32 4.12
N GLU A 110 28.77 2.26 2.83
CA GLU A 110 29.59 3.33 2.25
C GLU A 110 28.81 4.17 1.23
N GLU A 111 28.37 5.34 1.65
CA GLU A 111 28.02 6.45 0.78
C GLU A 111 29.25 6.81 -0.07
N GLY A 112 29.39 6.19 -1.24
CA GLY A 112 30.44 6.58 -2.20
C GLY A 112 31.11 5.46 -2.99
N SER A 113 31.06 4.20 -2.58
CA SER A 113 31.87 3.15 -3.23
C SER A 113 31.14 2.21 -4.18
N ALA A 114 29.82 2.22 -4.32
CA ALA A 114 29.09 1.32 -5.23
C ALA A 114 27.76 1.89 -5.74
N ALA A 115 27.71 3.13 -6.17
CA ALA A 115 26.52 3.77 -6.76
C ALA A 115 25.91 3.03 -7.98
N GLY A 116 26.42 1.87 -8.35
CA GLY A 116 25.93 1.00 -9.42
C GLY A 116 25.79 -0.48 -9.02
N SER A 117 26.12 -0.88 -7.78
CA SER A 117 25.92 -2.27 -7.36
C SER A 117 24.46 -2.52 -6.92
N VAL A 118 23.95 -3.72 -7.17
CA VAL A 118 22.59 -4.12 -6.75
C VAL A 118 22.46 -4.01 -5.23
N VAL A 119 23.45 -4.47 -4.47
CA VAL A 119 23.45 -4.46 -3.01
C VAL A 119 23.43 -3.03 -2.46
N GLY A 120 24.22 -2.11 -3.03
CA GLY A 120 24.21 -0.70 -2.64
C GLY A 120 22.87 -0.02 -2.93
N THR A 121 22.24 -0.32 -4.09
CA THR A 121 20.91 0.20 -4.45
C THR A 121 19.82 -0.33 -3.50
N LEU A 122 19.85 -1.64 -3.15
CA LEU A 122 18.92 -2.23 -2.19
C LEU A 122 19.11 -1.63 -0.80
N GLY A 123 20.35 -1.49 -0.33
CA GLY A 123 20.65 -0.87 0.96
C GLY A 123 20.14 0.58 1.05
N ALA A 124 20.35 1.38 0.00
CA ALA A 124 19.82 2.74 -0.09
C ALA A 124 18.28 2.79 -0.07
N ALA A 125 17.62 1.83 -0.74
CA ALA A 125 16.17 1.74 -0.72
C ALA A 125 15.62 1.35 0.67
N LEU A 126 16.26 0.38 1.33
CA LEU A 126 15.91 -0.01 2.71
C LEU A 126 16.09 1.14 3.69
N ALA A 127 17.21 1.85 3.59
CA ALA A 127 17.49 3.02 4.42
C ALA A 127 16.44 4.14 4.21
N ALA A 128 16.08 4.44 2.95
CA ALA A 128 15.06 5.43 2.63
C ALA A 128 13.69 5.02 3.21
N ALA A 129 13.28 3.75 3.02
CA ALA A 129 12.02 3.24 3.53
C ALA A 129 11.97 3.20 5.07
N ALA A 130 13.07 2.80 5.73
CA ALA A 130 13.18 2.79 7.20
C ALA A 130 13.08 4.20 7.81
N ARG A 131 13.52 5.24 7.07
CA ARG A 131 13.36 6.64 7.47
C ARG A 131 11.99 7.24 7.09
N GLY A 132 11.10 6.45 6.47
CA GLY A 132 9.80 6.95 5.99
C GLY A 132 9.90 7.90 4.81
N GLU A 133 11.02 7.90 4.07
CA GLU A 133 11.21 8.71 2.87
C GLU A 133 10.39 8.15 1.71
N THR A 134 9.87 9.05 0.89
CA THR A 134 9.15 8.68 -0.33
C THR A 134 10.15 8.26 -1.39
N ALA A 135 10.10 6.99 -1.80
CA ALA A 135 10.97 6.44 -2.84
C ALA A 135 10.34 5.18 -3.47
N ALA A 136 10.72 4.86 -4.71
CA ALA A 136 10.35 3.62 -5.38
C ALA A 136 11.61 2.81 -5.70
N LEU A 137 11.52 1.50 -5.49
CA LEU A 137 12.53 0.53 -5.90
C LEU A 137 12.00 -0.28 -7.07
N ALA A 138 12.56 -0.09 -8.26
CA ALA A 138 12.27 -0.91 -9.43
C ALA A 138 13.33 -2.01 -9.55
N ARG A 139 12.90 -3.29 -9.59
CA ARG A 139 13.76 -4.47 -9.75
C ARG A 139 13.36 -5.28 -10.96
N VAL A 140 14.32 -5.75 -11.75
CA VAL A 140 14.06 -6.69 -12.84
C VAL A 140 13.74 -8.06 -12.25
N VAL A 141 12.54 -8.55 -12.53
CA VAL A 141 12.06 -9.86 -12.05
C VAL A 141 11.93 -10.89 -13.17
N ALA A 142 11.81 -10.43 -14.43
CA ALA A 142 11.88 -11.29 -15.60
C ALA A 142 12.47 -10.50 -16.79
N GLY A 143 13.17 -11.22 -17.71
CA GLY A 143 13.83 -10.66 -18.89
C GLY A 143 15.17 -11.30 -19.15
N PRO A 144 16.10 -10.63 -19.86
CA PRO A 144 17.44 -11.15 -20.11
C PRO A 144 18.15 -11.53 -18.80
N ALA A 145 18.76 -12.72 -18.74
CA ALA A 145 19.34 -13.28 -17.53
C ALA A 145 20.36 -12.35 -16.85
N ALA A 146 21.13 -11.57 -17.61
CA ALA A 146 22.10 -10.61 -17.07
C ALA A 146 21.46 -9.40 -16.36
N MET A 147 20.15 -9.19 -16.53
CA MET A 147 19.40 -8.08 -15.96
C MET A 147 18.59 -8.49 -14.73
N VAL A 148 18.18 -9.76 -14.60
CA VAL A 148 17.37 -10.25 -13.48
C VAL A 148 18.06 -9.95 -12.15
N GLY A 149 17.29 -9.42 -11.20
CA GLY A 149 17.77 -8.99 -9.90
C GLY A 149 18.39 -7.58 -9.86
N ARG A 150 18.67 -6.95 -11.01
CA ARG A 150 19.16 -5.56 -11.05
C ARG A 150 18.08 -4.59 -10.56
N ALA A 151 18.53 -3.47 -9.98
CA ALA A 151 17.67 -2.55 -9.26
C ALA A 151 17.96 -1.08 -9.57
N LEU A 152 16.91 -0.27 -9.52
CA LEU A 152 16.92 1.17 -9.67
C LEU A 152 16.10 1.80 -8.54
N LEU A 153 16.72 2.60 -7.69
CA LEU A 153 16.03 3.41 -6.70
C LEU A 153 15.65 4.75 -7.34
N VAL A 154 14.39 5.14 -7.24
CA VAL A 154 13.84 6.35 -7.85
C VAL A 154 13.19 7.22 -6.77
N ARG A 155 13.48 8.52 -6.76
CA ARG A 155 12.88 9.50 -5.85
C ARG A 155 11.74 10.27 -6.53
N PRO A 156 10.89 10.99 -5.79
CA PRO A 156 9.76 11.74 -6.35
C PRO A 156 10.14 12.77 -7.43
N ASP A 157 11.34 13.33 -7.34
CA ASP A 157 11.87 14.29 -8.32
C ASP A 157 12.44 13.63 -9.61
N GLY A 158 12.33 12.29 -9.71
CA GLY A 158 12.86 11.51 -10.83
C GLY A 158 14.37 11.24 -10.74
N THR A 159 15.07 11.70 -9.69
CA THR A 159 16.46 11.31 -9.46
C THR A 159 16.56 9.83 -9.16
N ARG A 160 17.64 9.20 -9.62
CA ARG A 160 17.80 7.75 -9.53
C ARG A 160 19.20 7.33 -9.11
N THR A 161 19.26 6.15 -8.45
CA THR A 161 20.51 5.49 -8.04
C THR A 161 20.44 4.03 -8.50
N GLY A 162 21.53 3.49 -9.03
CA GLY A 162 21.59 2.15 -9.61
C GLY A 162 21.35 2.13 -11.12
N THR A 163 21.21 0.93 -11.68
CA THR A 163 20.92 0.70 -13.11
C THR A 163 20.31 -0.70 -13.31
N LEU A 164 19.42 -0.84 -14.25
CA LEU A 164 18.85 -2.12 -14.69
C LEU A 164 19.79 -2.90 -15.63
N GLY A 165 20.93 -2.28 -16.02
CA GLY A 165 21.99 -2.95 -16.78
C GLY A 165 21.75 -3.07 -18.27
N GLY A 166 20.70 -2.44 -18.80
CA GLY A 166 20.40 -2.36 -20.23
C GLY A 166 20.81 -1.02 -20.84
N HIS A 167 20.07 -0.61 -21.84
CA HIS A 167 20.23 0.68 -22.49
C HIS A 167 19.82 1.82 -21.53
N ALA A 168 20.51 2.97 -21.56
CA ALA A 168 20.21 4.12 -20.69
C ALA A 168 18.75 4.64 -20.82
N VAL A 169 18.08 4.36 -21.94
CA VAL A 169 16.66 4.67 -22.15
C VAL A 169 15.78 3.79 -21.24
N LEU A 170 16.14 2.53 -21.02
CA LEU A 170 15.40 1.64 -20.12
C LEU A 170 15.37 2.21 -18.69
N ASP A 171 16.51 2.63 -18.14
CA ASP A 171 16.57 3.23 -16.82
C ASP A 171 15.69 4.48 -16.70
N ARG A 172 15.60 5.29 -17.77
CA ARG A 172 14.76 6.49 -17.81
C ARG A 172 13.27 6.11 -17.83
N THR A 173 12.87 5.22 -18.75
CA THR A 173 11.46 4.77 -18.84
C THR A 173 11.02 4.08 -17.55
N ALA A 174 11.88 3.24 -16.97
CA ALA A 174 11.63 2.59 -15.69
C ALA A 174 11.46 3.61 -14.55
N ALA A 175 12.25 4.69 -14.54
CA ALA A 175 12.10 5.76 -13.56
C ALA A 175 10.78 6.51 -13.72
N GLU A 176 10.35 6.81 -14.95
CA GLU A 176 9.07 7.46 -15.24
C GLU A 176 7.88 6.61 -14.75
N GLU A 177 7.90 5.31 -15.02
CA GLU A 177 6.86 4.37 -14.54
C GLU A 177 6.92 4.21 -13.01
N ALA A 178 8.12 4.19 -12.43
CA ALA A 178 8.29 4.13 -10.97
C ALA A 178 7.73 5.38 -10.27
N VAL A 179 7.95 6.58 -10.81
CA VAL A 179 7.35 7.83 -10.30
C VAL A 179 5.84 7.77 -10.38
N ALA A 180 5.26 7.28 -11.49
CA ALA A 180 3.81 7.16 -11.64
C ALA A 180 3.18 6.21 -10.59
N LEU A 181 3.84 5.08 -10.29
CA LEU A 181 3.40 4.17 -9.22
C LEU A 181 3.60 4.77 -7.82
N LEU A 182 4.68 5.51 -7.63
CA LEU A 182 4.99 6.20 -6.38
C LEU A 182 3.95 7.27 -6.06
N ASP A 183 3.58 8.10 -7.03
CA ASP A 183 2.52 9.13 -6.90
C ASP A 183 1.17 8.50 -6.56
N ALA A 184 0.90 7.31 -7.11
CA ALA A 184 -0.29 6.55 -6.78
C ALA A 184 -0.18 5.81 -5.42
N GLY A 185 0.99 5.79 -4.78
CA GLY A 185 1.28 5.02 -3.57
C GLY A 185 1.08 3.51 -3.77
N ARG A 186 1.45 2.98 -4.94
CA ARG A 186 1.17 1.60 -5.35
C ARG A 186 2.46 0.83 -5.60
N THR A 187 2.48 -0.42 -5.15
CA THR A 187 3.44 -1.44 -5.57
C THR A 187 2.78 -2.30 -6.65
N GLY A 188 3.54 -2.65 -7.68
CA GLY A 188 3.04 -3.46 -8.79
C GLY A 188 4.11 -3.77 -9.82
N THR A 189 3.73 -4.54 -10.84
CA THR A 189 4.61 -4.89 -11.96
C THR A 189 4.37 -4.00 -13.17
N VAL A 190 5.46 -3.72 -13.90
CA VAL A 190 5.46 -2.95 -15.14
C VAL A 190 6.28 -3.73 -16.17
N GLU A 191 5.79 -3.80 -17.40
CA GLU A 191 6.50 -4.41 -18.52
C GLU A 191 7.00 -3.30 -19.48
N ILE A 192 8.31 -3.35 -19.80
CA ILE A 192 9.00 -2.40 -20.68
C ILE A 192 9.91 -3.20 -21.59
N GLY A 193 10.12 -2.77 -22.84
CA GLY A 193 11.13 -3.39 -23.71
C GLY A 193 12.55 -3.16 -23.19
N ALA A 194 13.45 -4.11 -23.41
CA ALA A 194 14.86 -4.04 -22.98
C ALA A 194 15.62 -2.82 -23.55
N ASP A 195 15.13 -2.24 -24.65
CA ASP A 195 15.62 -1.00 -25.24
C ASP A 195 14.97 0.27 -24.64
N GLY A 196 14.06 0.10 -23.69
CA GLY A 196 13.27 1.18 -23.10
C GLY A 196 12.04 1.59 -23.90
N SER A 197 11.73 0.89 -25.00
CA SER A 197 10.51 1.10 -25.81
C SER A 197 9.34 0.27 -25.24
N ARG A 198 8.16 0.40 -25.85
CA ARG A 198 7.00 -0.44 -25.55
C ARG A 198 6.91 -1.73 -26.37
N CYS A 199 7.85 -1.95 -27.31
CA CYS A 199 7.79 -3.01 -28.32
C CYS A 199 9.06 -3.88 -28.38
N GLY A 200 10.00 -3.74 -27.45
CA GLY A 200 11.24 -4.52 -27.38
C GLY A 200 11.07 -5.89 -26.73
N GLU A 201 12.18 -6.62 -26.57
CA GLU A 201 12.20 -7.83 -25.74
C GLU A 201 11.70 -7.48 -24.33
N PRO A 202 10.69 -8.18 -23.79
CA PRO A 202 10.04 -7.75 -22.55
C PRO A 202 10.96 -7.88 -21.34
N VAL A 203 11.01 -6.83 -20.53
CA VAL A 203 11.60 -6.80 -19.20
C VAL A 203 10.49 -6.47 -18.23
N VAL A 204 10.25 -7.37 -17.27
CA VAL A 204 9.26 -7.17 -16.21
C VAL A 204 9.95 -6.61 -14.99
N LEU A 205 9.46 -5.48 -14.51
CA LEU A 205 9.92 -4.81 -13.30
C LEU A 205 8.88 -4.98 -12.19
N LEU A 206 9.31 -5.37 -10.99
CA LEU A 206 8.56 -5.11 -9.77
C LEU A 206 8.96 -3.72 -9.28
N VAL A 207 7.99 -2.82 -9.17
CA VAL A 207 8.17 -1.49 -8.58
C VAL A 207 7.51 -1.49 -7.21
N GLU A 208 8.32 -1.36 -6.17
CA GLU A 208 7.88 -1.25 -4.77
C GLU A 208 7.93 0.21 -4.34
N SER A 209 6.81 0.76 -3.90
CA SER A 209 6.71 2.15 -3.45
C SER A 209 6.75 2.24 -1.93
N SER A 210 7.72 2.98 -1.38
CA SER A 210 7.75 3.45 -0.01
C SER A 210 7.13 4.85 0.04
N VAL A 211 6.01 4.97 0.73
CA VAL A 211 5.27 6.23 0.88
C VAL A 211 4.80 6.36 2.33
N PRO A 212 4.65 7.58 2.85
CA PRO A 212 4.08 7.77 4.18
C PRO A 212 2.74 7.05 4.35
N PRO A 213 2.37 6.65 5.57
CA PRO A 213 1.07 6.07 5.85
C PRO A 213 -0.07 6.90 5.27
N PRO A 214 -1.14 6.28 4.71
CA PRO A 214 -2.30 7.01 4.24
C PRO A 214 -2.96 7.74 5.41
N ARG A 215 -3.54 8.91 5.17
CA ARG A 215 -4.17 9.71 6.22
C ARG A 215 -5.63 9.29 6.45
N MET A 216 -6.01 9.19 7.73
CA MET A 216 -7.41 9.10 8.16
C MET A 216 -7.71 10.35 8.98
N ILE A 217 -8.61 11.21 8.49
CA ILE A 217 -9.01 12.42 9.20
C ILE A 217 -10.44 12.20 9.70
N VAL A 218 -10.58 12.24 11.03
CA VAL A 218 -11.86 12.07 11.73
C VAL A 218 -12.30 13.45 12.25
N PHE A 219 -13.40 13.95 11.72
CA PHE A 219 -14.00 15.19 12.13
C PHE A 219 -15.10 14.95 13.17
N GLY A 220 -14.91 15.51 14.37
CA GLY A 220 -15.80 15.33 15.50
C GLY A 220 -15.19 14.53 16.64
N ALA A 221 -14.87 15.21 17.75
CA ALA A 221 -14.23 14.63 18.94
C ALA A 221 -15.26 13.97 19.87
N ILE A 222 -15.79 12.83 19.45
CA ILE A 222 -16.79 12.01 20.18
C ILE A 222 -16.21 10.61 20.44
N ASP A 223 -16.89 9.81 21.25
CA ASP A 223 -16.41 8.47 21.64
C ASP A 223 -16.23 7.52 20.45
N PHE A 224 -17.10 7.63 19.43
CA PHE A 224 -16.95 6.91 18.17
C PHE A 224 -15.63 7.25 17.45
N ALA A 225 -15.16 8.51 17.55
CA ALA A 225 -13.88 8.92 16.97
C ALA A 225 -12.69 8.28 17.70
N ALA A 226 -12.78 8.07 19.01
CA ALA A 226 -11.74 7.40 19.78
C ALA A 226 -11.60 5.94 19.36
N ALA A 227 -12.71 5.22 19.24
CA ALA A 227 -12.73 3.84 18.74
C ALA A 227 -12.21 3.75 17.29
N LEU A 228 -12.66 4.65 16.41
CA LEU A 228 -12.23 4.68 15.01
C LEU A 228 -10.74 5.01 14.87
N ALA A 229 -10.19 5.87 15.71
CA ALA A 229 -8.76 6.16 15.73
C ALA A 229 -7.94 4.91 16.03
N GLY A 230 -8.35 4.09 17.00
CA GLY A 230 -7.69 2.81 17.30
C GLY A 230 -7.70 1.84 16.12
N VAL A 231 -8.85 1.69 15.45
CA VAL A 231 -8.96 0.83 14.26
C VAL A 231 -8.18 1.42 13.07
N GLY A 232 -8.19 2.73 12.90
CA GLY A 232 -7.38 3.41 11.89
C GLY A 232 -5.88 3.14 12.06
N LYS A 233 -5.38 3.22 13.27
CA LYS A 233 -3.98 2.85 13.59
C LYS A 233 -3.68 1.39 13.29
N PHE A 234 -4.59 0.48 13.68
CA PHE A 234 -4.46 -0.94 13.37
C PHE A 234 -4.37 -1.20 11.86
N LEU A 235 -5.08 -0.42 11.04
CA LEU A 235 -5.06 -0.49 9.58
C LEU A 235 -3.87 0.27 8.93
N GLY A 236 -2.96 0.83 9.73
CA GLY A 236 -1.76 1.52 9.25
C GLY A 236 -1.99 2.95 8.76
N TYR A 237 -3.06 3.62 9.18
CA TYR A 237 -3.29 5.04 8.89
C TYR A 237 -2.52 5.95 9.85
N HIS A 238 -2.08 7.11 9.34
CA HIS A 238 -1.82 8.28 10.17
C HIS A 238 -3.16 8.93 10.50
N VAL A 239 -3.55 8.91 11.78
CA VAL A 239 -4.88 9.31 12.23
C VAL A 239 -4.85 10.70 12.86
N THR A 240 -5.66 11.62 12.32
CA THR A 240 -5.91 12.95 12.88
C THR A 240 -7.36 13.06 13.34
N VAL A 241 -7.58 13.51 14.57
CA VAL A 241 -8.92 13.89 15.08
C VAL A 241 -9.02 15.41 15.12
N CYS A 242 -10.02 15.98 14.43
CA CYS A 242 -10.25 17.43 14.35
C CYS A 242 -11.64 17.79 14.87
N ASP A 243 -11.72 18.77 15.78
CA ASP A 243 -12.99 19.35 16.27
C ASP A 243 -12.78 20.82 16.64
N ALA A 244 -13.76 21.66 16.37
CA ALA A 244 -13.72 23.09 16.70
C ALA A 244 -13.82 23.38 18.21
N ARG A 245 -14.20 22.40 19.03
CA ARG A 245 -14.46 22.55 20.46
C ARG A 245 -13.27 22.06 21.29
N PRO A 246 -12.46 22.94 21.89
CA PRO A 246 -11.22 22.60 22.58
C PRO A 246 -11.44 21.68 23.80
N VAL A 247 -12.61 21.75 24.42
CA VAL A 247 -12.93 20.90 25.58
C VAL A 247 -13.10 19.42 25.24
N PHE A 248 -13.35 19.11 23.97
CA PHE A 248 -13.51 17.73 23.47
C PHE A 248 -12.29 17.23 22.71
N ALA A 249 -11.61 18.09 21.95
CA ALA A 249 -10.41 17.74 21.18
C ALA A 249 -9.16 17.81 22.05
N THR A 250 -8.94 16.77 22.85
CA THR A 250 -7.78 16.66 23.73
C THR A 250 -7.03 15.35 23.50
N ALA A 251 -5.69 15.38 23.54
CA ALA A 251 -4.86 14.19 23.38
C ALA A 251 -5.20 13.07 24.39
N GLY A 252 -5.60 13.44 25.60
CA GLY A 252 -6.00 12.46 26.63
C GLY A 252 -7.26 11.66 26.26
N ARG A 253 -8.16 12.21 25.43
CA ARG A 253 -9.34 11.50 24.94
C ARG A 253 -9.07 10.63 23.70
N PHE A 254 -8.02 10.93 22.98
CA PHE A 254 -7.66 10.25 21.72
C PHE A 254 -6.21 9.75 21.73
N PRO A 255 -5.83 8.88 22.66
CA PRO A 255 -4.44 8.44 22.81
C PRO A 255 -3.93 7.61 21.62
N ALA A 256 -4.83 7.07 20.79
CA ALA A 256 -4.48 6.33 19.59
C ALA A 256 -4.32 7.22 18.35
N ALA A 257 -4.74 8.48 18.39
CA ALA A 257 -4.55 9.39 17.28
C ALA A 257 -3.10 9.91 17.25
N ASP A 258 -2.54 10.09 16.05
CA ASP A 258 -1.23 10.72 15.87
C ASP A 258 -1.32 12.23 16.11
N GLU A 259 -2.46 12.83 15.76
CA GLU A 259 -2.71 14.25 15.94
C GLU A 259 -4.12 14.51 16.47
N VAL A 260 -4.25 15.50 17.37
CA VAL A 260 -5.54 16.04 17.81
C VAL A 260 -5.52 17.53 17.59
N VAL A 261 -6.42 18.02 16.74
CA VAL A 261 -6.43 19.40 16.24
C VAL A 261 -7.70 20.13 16.69
N VAL A 262 -7.53 21.33 17.24
CA VAL A 262 -8.63 22.24 17.58
C VAL A 262 -8.77 23.28 16.48
N GLU A 263 -9.62 23.01 15.52
CA GLU A 263 -9.89 23.93 14.40
C GLU A 263 -11.28 23.63 13.80
N TRP A 264 -11.82 24.59 13.07
CA TRP A 264 -13.03 24.39 12.28
C TRP A 264 -12.77 23.33 11.19
N PRO A 265 -13.56 22.26 11.08
CA PRO A 265 -13.33 21.14 10.17
C PRO A 265 -12.99 21.53 8.73
N HIS A 266 -13.76 22.45 8.14
CA HIS A 266 -13.52 22.90 6.76
C HIS A 266 -12.24 23.73 6.61
N ARG A 267 -11.87 24.55 7.63
CA ARG A 267 -10.62 25.32 7.59
C ARG A 267 -9.40 24.43 7.73
N TYR A 268 -9.49 23.44 8.63
CA TYR A 268 -8.46 22.44 8.74
C TYR A 268 -8.26 21.71 7.40
N LEU A 269 -9.37 21.24 6.77
CA LEU A 269 -9.33 20.55 5.50
C LEU A 269 -8.69 21.41 4.38
N ASP A 270 -9.05 22.69 4.29
CA ASP A 270 -8.52 23.63 3.29
C ASP A 270 -7.00 23.86 3.41
N ALA A 271 -6.42 23.65 4.59
CA ALA A 271 -4.99 23.82 4.86
C ALA A 271 -4.17 22.53 4.65
N GLN A 272 -4.82 21.40 4.26
CA GLN A 272 -4.13 20.12 4.13
C GLN A 272 -3.80 19.80 2.67
N GLU A 273 -2.61 19.30 2.45
CA GLU A 273 -2.27 18.57 1.23
C GLU A 273 -2.69 17.11 1.39
N LEU A 274 -3.63 16.67 0.55
CA LEU A 274 -4.23 15.34 0.63
C LEU A 274 -4.00 14.56 -0.67
N ASP A 275 -3.73 13.27 -0.52
CA ASP A 275 -3.57 12.35 -1.63
C ASP A 275 -4.81 11.45 -1.86
N ALA A 276 -4.79 10.70 -2.96
CA ALA A 276 -5.86 9.79 -3.34
C ALA A 276 -6.03 8.58 -2.40
N ARG A 277 -5.18 8.40 -1.38
CA ARG A 277 -5.27 7.35 -0.36
C ARG A 277 -5.95 7.82 0.91
N THR A 278 -6.17 9.13 1.05
CA THR A 278 -6.76 9.75 2.23
C THR A 278 -8.23 9.34 2.42
N VAL A 279 -8.63 9.09 3.66
CA VAL A 279 -10.02 8.83 4.05
C VAL A 279 -10.52 9.90 5.01
N LEU A 280 -11.74 10.40 4.76
CA LEU A 280 -12.38 11.46 5.55
C LEU A 280 -13.63 10.88 6.22
N CYS A 281 -13.68 10.92 7.56
CA CYS A 281 -14.78 10.42 8.37
C CYS A 281 -15.42 11.58 9.13
N VAL A 282 -16.64 11.97 8.75
CA VAL A 282 -17.38 13.08 9.35
C VAL A 282 -18.32 12.50 10.40
N LEU A 283 -17.93 12.62 11.67
CA LEU A 283 -18.69 12.12 12.83
C LEU A 283 -19.41 13.23 13.60
N THR A 284 -19.39 14.45 13.08
CA THR A 284 -20.18 15.58 13.60
C THR A 284 -21.67 15.40 13.27
N HIS A 285 -22.54 16.03 14.03
CA HIS A 285 -24.00 16.00 13.85
C HIS A 285 -24.60 17.40 13.67
N ASP A 286 -23.80 18.41 13.40
CA ASP A 286 -24.23 19.79 13.29
C ASP A 286 -23.99 20.31 11.87
N ALA A 287 -25.07 20.70 11.20
CA ALA A 287 -25.04 21.17 9.81
C ALA A 287 -24.06 22.34 9.56
N LYS A 288 -23.78 23.15 10.60
CA LYS A 288 -22.80 24.26 10.48
C LYS A 288 -21.37 23.77 10.27
N PHE A 289 -21.06 22.54 10.71
CA PHE A 289 -19.77 21.89 10.46
C PHE A 289 -19.85 20.99 9.22
N ASP A 290 -20.92 20.18 9.12
CA ASP A 290 -21.06 19.14 8.09
C ASP A 290 -21.13 19.72 6.68
N VAL A 291 -21.98 20.74 6.45
CA VAL A 291 -22.22 21.25 5.08
C VAL A 291 -20.96 21.92 4.50
N PRO A 292 -20.29 22.89 5.19
CA PRO A 292 -19.08 23.49 4.65
C PRO A 292 -17.92 22.50 4.49
N LEU A 293 -17.85 21.46 5.34
CA LEU A 293 -16.83 20.44 5.26
C LEU A 293 -17.07 19.51 4.06
N LEU A 294 -18.28 18.97 3.92
CA LEU A 294 -18.62 18.02 2.85
C LEU A 294 -18.62 18.68 1.48
N GLU A 295 -19.01 19.95 1.37
CA GLU A 295 -18.89 20.72 0.13
C GLU A 295 -17.46 20.71 -0.43
N ARG A 296 -16.45 20.77 0.44
CA ARG A 296 -15.04 20.70 0.06
C ARG A 296 -14.57 19.26 -0.15
N ALA A 297 -14.86 18.40 0.83
CA ALA A 297 -14.39 17.02 0.86
C ALA A 297 -14.81 16.22 -0.38
N LEU A 298 -16.04 16.41 -0.86
CA LEU A 298 -16.58 15.68 -2.01
C LEU A 298 -15.99 16.12 -3.36
N ARG A 299 -15.30 17.28 -3.41
CA ARG A 299 -14.56 17.76 -4.59
C ARG A 299 -13.10 17.32 -4.61
N LEU A 300 -12.56 16.87 -3.47
CA LEU A 300 -11.17 16.41 -3.38
C LEU A 300 -10.99 15.00 -3.96
N PRO A 301 -9.82 14.68 -4.54
CA PRO A 301 -9.52 13.36 -5.10
C PRO A 301 -9.14 12.34 -4.00
N VAL A 302 -9.90 12.28 -2.91
CA VAL A 302 -9.63 11.36 -1.78
C VAL A 302 -10.31 10.00 -1.99
N ALA A 303 -9.79 8.96 -1.31
CA ALA A 303 -10.27 7.58 -1.45
C ALA A 303 -11.70 7.36 -0.92
N TYR A 304 -12.09 8.11 0.13
CA TYR A 304 -13.34 7.87 0.84
C TYR A 304 -13.80 9.11 1.57
N VAL A 305 -15.09 9.39 1.50
CA VAL A 305 -15.76 10.41 2.30
C VAL A 305 -17.02 9.80 2.90
N GLY A 306 -17.05 9.65 4.22
CA GLY A 306 -18.20 9.10 4.93
C GLY A 306 -18.73 10.05 5.99
N ALA A 307 -20.04 10.03 6.22
CA ALA A 307 -20.69 10.88 7.23
C ALA A 307 -21.66 10.10 8.11
N MET A 308 -21.53 10.26 9.42
CA MET A 308 -22.38 9.65 10.41
C MET A 308 -23.77 10.31 10.42
N GLY A 309 -24.79 9.52 10.74
CA GLY A 309 -26.15 10.01 10.90
C GLY A 309 -27.20 8.93 10.63
N SER A 310 -28.46 9.23 10.89
CA SER A 310 -29.60 8.41 10.49
C SER A 310 -29.90 8.58 8.99
N ARG A 311 -30.72 7.69 8.42
CA ARG A 311 -31.23 7.85 7.05
C ARG A 311 -31.91 9.20 6.83
N ARG A 312 -32.70 9.66 7.80
CA ARG A 312 -33.32 10.98 7.76
C ARG A 312 -32.28 12.12 7.76
N THR A 313 -31.25 12.00 8.60
CA THR A 313 -30.14 12.97 8.64
C THR A 313 -29.38 12.99 7.31
N HIS A 314 -29.27 11.85 6.64
CA HIS A 314 -28.67 11.75 5.33
C HIS A 314 -29.49 12.51 4.27
N GLU A 315 -30.82 12.30 4.21
CA GLU A 315 -31.72 13.00 3.29
C GLU A 315 -31.63 14.53 3.49
N ASP A 316 -31.80 14.99 4.73
CA ASP A 316 -31.66 16.41 5.07
C ASP A 316 -30.29 17.01 4.69
N ARG A 317 -29.22 16.19 4.80
CA ARG A 317 -27.85 16.58 4.41
C ARG A 317 -27.71 16.71 2.90
N LEU A 318 -28.23 15.76 2.13
CA LEU A 318 -28.23 15.84 0.66
C LEU A 318 -28.96 17.09 0.17
N ASP A 319 -30.13 17.40 0.72
CA ASP A 319 -30.88 18.60 0.33
C ASP A 319 -30.10 19.88 0.60
N ARG A 320 -29.41 19.97 1.72
CA ARG A 320 -28.53 21.12 2.06
C ARG A 320 -27.33 21.21 1.14
N LEU A 321 -26.70 20.06 0.77
CA LEU A 321 -25.58 20.02 -0.16
C LEU A 321 -26.01 20.42 -1.58
N ARG A 322 -27.19 19.98 -2.03
CA ARG A 322 -27.78 20.47 -3.30
C ARG A 322 -28.05 21.97 -3.28
N ALA A 323 -28.54 22.51 -2.15
CA ALA A 323 -28.80 23.94 -2.00
C ALA A 323 -27.52 24.80 -2.09
N VAL A 324 -26.34 24.27 -1.76
CA VAL A 324 -25.06 24.95 -1.94
C VAL A 324 -24.38 24.60 -3.29
N GLY A 325 -25.09 23.97 -4.21
CA GLY A 325 -24.64 23.74 -5.59
C GLY A 325 -23.84 22.46 -5.82
N MET A 326 -23.95 21.44 -4.96
CA MET A 326 -23.32 20.14 -5.19
C MET A 326 -24.09 19.34 -6.25
N GLY A 327 -23.36 18.78 -7.21
CA GLY A 327 -23.92 17.92 -8.26
C GLY A 327 -24.06 16.46 -7.82
N GLU A 328 -24.92 15.69 -8.51
CA GLU A 328 -25.16 14.28 -8.16
C GLU A 328 -23.87 13.42 -8.21
N ARG A 329 -22.95 13.68 -9.14
CA ARG A 329 -21.65 12.97 -9.20
C ARG A 329 -20.79 13.17 -7.94
N GLU A 330 -20.86 14.35 -7.33
CA GLU A 330 -20.15 14.65 -6.08
C GLU A 330 -20.88 13.98 -4.92
N LEU A 331 -22.21 14.02 -4.91
CA LEU A 331 -23.06 13.42 -3.88
C LEU A 331 -22.97 11.88 -3.87
N ASP A 332 -22.82 11.22 -5.01
CA ASP A 332 -22.63 9.77 -5.13
C ASP A 332 -21.36 9.26 -4.43
N ARG A 333 -20.40 10.15 -4.20
CA ARG A 333 -19.17 9.83 -3.45
C ARG A 333 -19.39 9.77 -1.94
N LEU A 334 -20.49 10.36 -1.44
CA LEU A 334 -20.78 10.39 -0.01
C LEU A 334 -21.30 9.05 0.49
N ARG A 335 -20.59 8.44 1.41
CA ARG A 335 -21.04 7.26 2.17
C ARG A 335 -21.77 7.72 3.42
N SER A 336 -23.12 7.67 3.40
CA SER A 336 -23.94 8.13 4.50
C SER A 336 -25.30 7.40 4.50
N PRO A 337 -25.70 6.82 5.62
CA PRO A 337 -24.95 6.65 6.86
C PRO A 337 -23.64 5.90 6.64
N ILE A 338 -22.56 6.33 7.34
CA ILE A 338 -21.22 5.74 7.24
C ILE A 338 -21.19 4.31 7.82
N GLY A 339 -20.50 3.39 7.14
CA GLY A 339 -20.28 2.02 7.60
C GLY A 339 -21.18 0.97 6.94
N LEU A 340 -20.78 -0.29 7.05
CA LEU A 340 -21.58 -1.45 6.61
C LEU A 340 -22.66 -1.77 7.65
N ASP A 341 -23.76 -2.35 7.20
CA ASP A 341 -24.85 -2.81 8.08
C ASP A 341 -24.42 -4.09 8.84
N LEU A 342 -23.78 -3.89 9.99
CA LEU A 342 -23.38 -4.95 10.91
C LEU A 342 -24.33 -5.04 12.13
N GLY A 343 -25.35 -4.19 12.24
CA GLY A 343 -26.20 -4.08 13.42
C GLY A 343 -25.47 -3.48 14.63
N ALA A 344 -24.42 -2.70 14.40
CA ALA A 344 -23.54 -2.10 15.41
C ALA A 344 -24.31 -1.23 16.42
N ARG A 345 -23.95 -1.34 17.71
CA ARG A 345 -24.57 -0.61 18.83
C ARG A 345 -23.56 0.15 19.69
N THR A 346 -22.31 -0.32 19.76
CA THR A 346 -21.25 0.34 20.54
C THR A 346 -20.35 1.19 19.66
N PRO A 347 -19.58 2.13 20.22
CA PRO A 347 -18.58 2.88 19.46
C PRO A 347 -17.58 1.98 18.72
N GLU A 348 -17.14 0.89 19.36
CA GLU A 348 -16.17 -0.07 18.81
C GLU A 348 -16.78 -0.86 17.64
N GLU A 349 -18.01 -1.36 17.78
CA GLU A 349 -18.72 -2.05 16.70
C GLU A 349 -18.96 -1.11 15.50
N THR A 350 -19.32 0.16 15.77
CA THR A 350 -19.48 1.18 14.73
C THR A 350 -18.16 1.50 14.04
N ALA A 351 -17.06 1.60 14.79
CA ALA A 351 -15.73 1.81 14.24
C ALA A 351 -15.33 0.64 13.32
N LEU A 352 -15.64 -0.61 13.72
CA LEU A 352 -15.42 -1.79 12.89
C LEU A 352 -16.26 -1.74 11.60
N SER A 353 -17.54 -1.35 11.69
CA SER A 353 -18.43 -1.17 10.54
C SER A 353 -17.89 -0.16 9.56
N ILE A 354 -17.43 1.00 10.03
CA ILE A 354 -16.81 2.06 9.21
C ILE A 354 -15.52 1.56 8.54
N ALA A 355 -14.65 0.93 9.32
CA ALA A 355 -13.39 0.39 8.81
C ALA A 355 -13.61 -0.70 7.75
N ALA A 356 -14.59 -1.57 7.93
CA ALA A 356 -14.96 -2.60 6.97
C ALA A 356 -15.45 -1.98 5.65
N GLU A 357 -16.26 -0.91 5.69
CA GLU A 357 -16.69 -0.19 4.47
C GLU A 357 -15.51 0.48 3.76
N ILE A 358 -14.59 1.11 4.51
CA ILE A 358 -13.38 1.71 3.95
C ILE A 358 -12.53 0.65 3.23
N VAL A 359 -12.31 -0.51 3.86
CA VAL A 359 -11.55 -1.62 3.26
C VAL A 359 -12.25 -2.14 2.02
N ALA A 360 -13.57 -2.40 2.08
CA ALA A 360 -14.35 -2.88 0.94
C ALA A 360 -14.30 -1.88 -0.23
N SER A 361 -14.50 -0.60 0.03
CA SER A 361 -14.45 0.46 -0.99
C SER A 361 -13.08 0.54 -1.67
N ARG A 362 -11.98 0.45 -0.91
CA ARG A 362 -10.61 0.54 -1.43
C ARG A 362 -10.16 -0.72 -2.18
N ARG A 363 -10.65 -1.89 -1.79
CA ARG A 363 -10.26 -3.20 -2.35
C ARG A 363 -11.26 -3.75 -3.36
N GLY A 364 -12.39 -3.08 -3.60
CA GLY A 364 -13.44 -3.56 -4.49
C GLY A 364 -14.29 -4.68 -3.90
N GLY A 365 -14.27 -4.86 -2.57
CA GLY A 365 -15.09 -5.84 -1.88
C GLY A 365 -16.56 -5.45 -1.86
N SER A 366 -17.46 -6.44 -1.83
CA SER A 366 -18.91 -6.23 -1.81
C SER A 366 -19.47 -6.00 -0.40
N GLY A 367 -18.73 -6.35 0.64
CA GLY A 367 -19.19 -6.32 2.04
C GLY A 367 -20.15 -7.45 2.43
N VAL A 368 -20.45 -8.39 1.52
CA VAL A 368 -21.29 -9.56 1.83
C VAL A 368 -20.45 -10.70 2.44
N PRO A 369 -21.07 -11.63 3.21
CA PRO A 369 -20.37 -12.80 3.71
C PRO A 369 -19.74 -13.62 2.58
N LEU A 370 -18.52 -14.13 2.77
CA LEU A 370 -17.84 -14.98 1.81
C LEU A 370 -18.50 -16.36 1.65
N THR A 371 -19.20 -16.83 2.68
CA THR A 371 -19.97 -18.08 2.62
C THR A 371 -21.06 -17.97 1.55
N GLY A 372 -21.00 -18.81 0.52
CA GLY A 372 -21.92 -18.79 -0.62
C GLY A 372 -21.65 -17.71 -1.66
N ALA A 373 -20.59 -16.90 -1.50
CA ALA A 373 -20.16 -15.98 -2.54
C ALA A 373 -19.38 -16.76 -3.63
N HIS A 374 -19.59 -16.39 -4.90
CA HIS A 374 -18.88 -16.96 -6.06
C HIS A 374 -17.81 -16.01 -6.61
N THR A 375 -17.51 -14.94 -5.87
CA THR A 375 -16.45 -13.98 -6.22
C THR A 375 -15.11 -14.43 -5.66
N PRO A 376 -13.97 -14.10 -6.30
CA PRO A 376 -12.65 -14.35 -5.74
C PRO A 376 -12.53 -13.76 -4.33
N ILE A 377 -11.85 -14.46 -3.42
CA ILE A 377 -11.63 -13.99 -2.04
C ILE A 377 -10.77 -12.72 -2.03
N HIS A 378 -9.77 -12.66 -2.92
CA HIS A 378 -8.95 -11.48 -3.14
C HIS A 378 -9.29 -10.89 -4.51
N HIS A 379 -9.73 -9.63 -4.52
CA HIS A 379 -10.03 -8.91 -5.74
C HIS A 379 -8.74 -8.32 -6.32
N GLU A 380 -8.59 -8.38 -7.64
CA GLU A 380 -7.53 -7.61 -8.31
C GLU A 380 -7.77 -6.11 -8.06
N PRO A 381 -6.69 -5.32 -7.85
CA PRO A 381 -6.83 -3.87 -7.77
C PRO A 381 -7.51 -3.40 -9.05
N ARG A 382 -8.59 -2.62 -8.94
CA ARG A 382 -9.20 -1.97 -10.10
C ARG A 382 -8.09 -1.22 -10.83
N SER A 383 -7.72 -1.65 -12.03
CA SER A 383 -6.95 -0.86 -12.97
C SER A 383 -7.63 0.50 -13.08
N GLY A 384 -6.84 1.57 -12.95
CA GLY A 384 -7.34 2.96 -13.08
C GLY A 384 -8.14 3.14 -14.38
N PRO A 385 -8.80 4.30 -14.59
CA PRO A 385 -9.78 4.49 -15.64
C PRO A 385 -9.25 3.95 -16.97
N GLU A 386 -10.04 3.04 -17.57
CA GLU A 386 -9.81 2.55 -18.94
C GLU A 386 -9.48 3.75 -19.82
N ARG A 387 -8.30 3.75 -20.41
CA ARG A 387 -8.00 4.71 -21.46
C ARG A 387 -9.05 4.52 -22.55
N LEU A 388 -9.93 5.50 -22.71
CA LEU A 388 -10.86 5.57 -23.81
C LEU A 388 -10.07 5.24 -25.09
N GLY A 389 -10.43 4.10 -25.69
CA GLY A 389 -9.83 3.66 -26.94
C GLY A 389 -9.87 4.78 -27.97
N SER A 390 -8.73 5.05 -28.58
CA SER A 390 -8.65 5.84 -29.80
C SER A 390 -9.54 5.15 -30.83
N VAL A 391 -10.66 5.77 -31.13
CA VAL A 391 -11.42 5.46 -32.36
C VAL A 391 -10.52 5.86 -33.53
N ALA A 392 -10.32 4.93 -34.43
CA ALA A 392 -9.56 5.06 -35.69
C ALA A 392 -10.03 6.22 -36.56
#